data_f3a300a05c4d4bc9ee3e806757a8d695
#
_entry.id   f3a300a05c4d4bc9ee3e806757a8d695
#
_cell.length_a   1.000
_cell.length_b   1.000
_cell.length_c   1.000
_cell.angle_alpha   90.00
_cell.angle_beta   90.00
_cell.angle_gamma   90.00
#
_symmetry.space_group_name_H-M   'P 1'
#
loop_
_entity.id
_entity.type
_entity.pdbx_description
1 polymer ?
#
loop_
_entity_poly.entity_id
_entity_poly.type
_entity_poly.pdbx_seq_one_letter_code
_entity_poly.pdbx_strand_id
1 'polypeptide(L)'
;MKILEQRALRGPNYYSRYLVIYMRLDIEGLEERPSDTVPGMVERLQALLPTLHDHRCSVGRPGGFLERVKRGTWAGHVVEHIAIELQNLIGFSVGYGKTVDSYETGIYNVCYRYRDEACGLAAGREAVDFVQRLFDGEAIDPEAIVARLKEVRDAHMLGPSTASIVNAAKARDIPYQRLSEESSYIQLGHGHKQQRFQATVTWKSSLIGYGIADDKTWTKQILGDAGIPVPQGQTCHSFDEALEAAHWLGYPVATKPLVGNHGRGVSTDINDDTALREGYDAAYHRHETVVVEQYIKGEDHRLLVVDGRLIAAARRRPAHVVGDGESTLQDLIDTENRDPRRGVGHENLLTQIHVDEQTHRLIAQQDLALDSVVCAGRIVWLKSTANLSTGGTATDITDDVHPEVHYAAERIARLIGLDIIGIDLLAENLSTPLEEQSAGVVEVNAGPGFRMHLSPTHGQGRDVGRHVVDMLFPDPADNARVPITAITGTNGKTTTARLVSHILRQSGRKTGLACT
;
A
#
# COMPACT_ATOMS: atom_id res chain seq x y z
N MET A 1 -34.18 14.50 -7.87
CA MET A 1 -34.05 13.05 -7.56
C MET A 1 -33.63 12.85 -6.10
N LYS A 2 -34.05 11.75 -5.47
CA LYS A 2 -33.76 11.47 -4.06
C LYS A 2 -33.30 10.03 -3.87
N ILE A 3 -32.10 9.85 -3.25
CA ILE A 3 -31.62 8.53 -2.84
C ILE A 3 -32.39 8.11 -1.60
N LEU A 4 -33.19 7.04 -1.72
CA LEU A 4 -33.98 6.47 -0.62
C LEU A 4 -33.15 5.49 0.20
N GLU A 5 -32.28 4.72 -0.47
CA GLU A 5 -31.35 3.76 0.13
C GLU A 5 -30.10 3.64 -0.76
N GLN A 6 -28.92 3.52 -0.15
CA GLN A 6 -27.70 3.21 -0.85
C GLN A 6 -26.81 2.32 0.02
N ARG A 7 -26.35 1.18 -0.52
CA ARG A 7 -25.47 0.25 0.20
C ARG A 7 -24.63 -0.60 -0.74
N ALA A 8 -23.50 -1.10 -0.24
CA ALA A 8 -22.67 -2.06 -0.94
C ALA A 8 -23.13 -3.50 -0.69
N LEU A 9 -23.29 -4.28 -1.75
CA LEU A 9 -23.55 -5.72 -1.70
C LEU A 9 -22.21 -6.44 -1.97
N ARG A 10 -21.63 -7.02 -0.91
CA ARG A 10 -20.26 -7.52 -0.86
C ARG A 10 -20.07 -8.96 -1.34
N GLY A 11 -20.91 -9.44 -2.24
CA GLY A 11 -20.84 -10.81 -2.77
C GLY A 11 -21.95 -11.08 -3.78
N PRO A 12 -22.14 -12.34 -4.23
CA PRO A 12 -23.26 -12.73 -5.05
C PRO A 12 -24.58 -12.34 -4.40
N ASN A 13 -25.44 -11.70 -5.18
CA ASN A 13 -26.68 -11.10 -4.70
C ASN A 13 -27.79 -11.26 -5.75
N TYR A 14 -28.98 -10.75 -5.46
CA TYR A 14 -30.14 -10.83 -6.36
C TYR A 14 -29.88 -10.19 -7.74
N TYR A 15 -29.06 -9.12 -7.78
CA TYR A 15 -28.83 -8.37 -9.01
C TYR A 15 -27.62 -8.87 -9.80
N SER A 16 -26.60 -9.43 -9.13
CA SER A 16 -25.32 -9.76 -9.75
C SER A 16 -24.55 -10.83 -8.98
N ARG A 17 -23.67 -11.55 -9.69
CA ARG A 17 -22.62 -12.39 -9.10
C ARG A 17 -21.41 -11.56 -8.59
N TYR A 18 -21.36 -10.29 -8.96
CA TYR A 18 -20.28 -9.36 -8.60
C TYR A 18 -20.65 -8.50 -7.40
N LEU A 19 -19.65 -7.87 -6.82
CA LEU A 19 -19.80 -6.78 -5.86
C LEU A 19 -20.49 -5.61 -6.56
N VAL A 20 -21.61 -5.13 -6.03
CA VAL A 20 -22.34 -3.99 -6.61
C VAL A 20 -22.77 -3.01 -5.52
N ILE A 21 -22.78 -1.74 -5.86
CA ILE A 21 -23.58 -0.77 -5.11
C ILE A 21 -25.03 -0.96 -5.54
N TYR A 22 -25.90 -1.07 -4.56
CA TYR A 22 -27.34 -1.01 -4.72
C TYR A 22 -27.82 0.37 -4.28
N MET A 23 -28.63 0.99 -5.10
CA MET A 23 -29.26 2.28 -4.81
C MET A 23 -30.75 2.19 -5.16
N ARG A 24 -31.60 2.52 -4.21
CA ARG A 24 -33.04 2.77 -4.44
C ARG A 24 -33.21 4.26 -4.65
N LEU A 25 -33.54 4.64 -5.86
CA LEU A 25 -33.58 6.01 -6.35
C LEU A 25 -35.01 6.41 -6.74
N ASP A 26 -35.52 7.47 -6.13
CA ASP A 26 -36.73 8.17 -6.56
C ASP A 26 -36.34 9.26 -7.57
N ILE A 27 -36.79 9.13 -8.80
CA ILE A 27 -36.50 10.10 -9.87
C ILE A 27 -37.51 11.23 -9.92
N GLU A 28 -38.53 11.22 -9.03
CA GLU A 28 -39.54 12.27 -8.88
C GLU A 28 -40.17 12.67 -10.22
N GLY A 29 -40.29 13.95 -10.51
CA GLY A 29 -40.86 14.47 -11.75
C GLY A 29 -40.12 14.11 -13.05
N LEU A 30 -38.93 13.48 -12.96
CA LEU A 30 -38.20 13.00 -14.14
C LEU A 30 -38.79 11.70 -14.73
N GLU A 31 -39.76 11.07 -14.07
CA GLU A 31 -40.53 9.94 -14.63
C GLU A 31 -41.26 10.33 -15.90
N GLU A 32 -41.76 11.56 -16.00
CA GLU A 32 -42.45 12.09 -17.18
C GLU A 32 -41.51 12.73 -18.21
N ARG A 33 -40.18 12.72 -17.94
CA ARG A 33 -39.15 13.37 -18.77
C ARG A 33 -38.05 12.39 -19.18
N PRO A 34 -38.30 11.42 -20.08
CA PRO A 34 -37.25 10.55 -20.59
C PRO A 34 -36.18 11.35 -21.37
N SER A 35 -34.99 10.80 -21.50
CA SER A 35 -33.81 11.48 -22.05
C SER A 35 -33.98 12.06 -23.45
N ASP A 36 -34.82 11.47 -24.30
CA ASP A 36 -35.12 11.95 -25.65
C ASP A 36 -35.97 13.23 -25.68
N THR A 37 -36.65 13.56 -24.57
CA THR A 37 -37.42 14.81 -24.42
C THR A 37 -36.54 16.00 -24.01
N VAL A 38 -35.23 15.76 -23.65
CA VAL A 38 -34.31 16.81 -23.24
C VAL A 38 -33.41 17.22 -24.41
N PRO A 39 -33.55 18.44 -24.96
CA PRO A 39 -32.78 18.87 -26.12
C PRO A 39 -31.25 18.84 -25.86
N GLY A 40 -30.51 18.32 -26.82
CA GLY A 40 -29.03 18.27 -26.76
C GLY A 40 -28.44 17.36 -25.69
N MET A 41 -29.21 16.41 -25.12
CA MET A 41 -28.78 15.52 -24.04
C MET A 41 -27.54 14.71 -24.43
N VAL A 42 -27.53 14.10 -25.63
CA VAL A 42 -26.42 13.26 -26.10
C VAL A 42 -25.16 14.08 -26.31
N GLU A 43 -25.30 15.22 -26.95
CA GLU A 43 -24.18 16.14 -27.25
C GLU A 43 -23.56 16.67 -25.96
N ARG A 44 -24.38 17.03 -24.98
CA ARG A 44 -23.92 17.46 -23.65
C ARG A 44 -23.19 16.34 -22.91
N LEU A 45 -23.73 15.13 -22.90
CA LEU A 45 -23.07 13.98 -22.26
C LEU A 45 -21.71 13.70 -22.90
N GLN A 46 -21.62 13.73 -24.25
CA GLN A 46 -20.35 13.51 -24.96
C GLN A 46 -19.33 14.62 -24.71
N ALA A 47 -19.77 15.87 -24.57
CA ALA A 47 -18.89 16.99 -24.27
C ALA A 47 -18.35 16.92 -22.83
N LEU A 48 -19.18 16.53 -21.86
CA LEU A 48 -18.81 16.44 -20.44
C LEU A 48 -17.98 15.19 -20.12
N LEU A 49 -18.33 14.05 -20.73
CA LEU A 49 -17.71 12.75 -20.47
C LEU A 49 -17.50 12.00 -21.81
N PRO A 50 -16.43 12.34 -22.58
CA PRO A 50 -16.21 11.75 -23.92
C PRO A 50 -16.08 10.24 -23.92
N THR A 51 -15.53 9.65 -22.86
CA THR A 51 -15.31 8.21 -22.68
C THR A 51 -16.59 7.39 -22.49
N LEU A 52 -17.75 8.04 -22.28
CA LEU A 52 -19.07 7.36 -22.36
C LEU A 52 -19.34 6.69 -23.70
N HIS A 53 -18.59 7.08 -24.76
CA HIS A 53 -18.64 6.40 -26.05
C HIS A 53 -18.25 4.91 -25.93
N ASP A 54 -17.41 4.54 -24.98
CA ASP A 54 -16.97 3.15 -24.80
C ASP A 54 -18.04 2.26 -24.13
N HIS A 55 -19.08 2.88 -23.57
CA HIS A 55 -20.14 2.17 -22.88
C HIS A 55 -21.06 1.44 -23.87
N ARG A 56 -21.15 0.13 -23.71
CA ARG A 56 -21.87 -0.76 -24.64
C ARG A 56 -23.36 -0.86 -24.36
N CYS A 57 -23.76 -0.76 -23.06
CA CYS A 57 -25.13 -0.98 -22.60
C CYS A 57 -25.72 -2.31 -23.14
N SER A 58 -27.03 -2.44 -23.17
CA SER A 58 -27.77 -3.59 -23.76
C SER A 58 -27.59 -3.73 -25.28
N VAL A 59 -27.08 -2.71 -25.96
CA VAL A 59 -26.81 -2.72 -27.42
C VAL A 59 -25.58 -3.59 -27.75
N GLY A 60 -24.64 -3.76 -26.81
CA GLY A 60 -23.53 -4.69 -26.95
C GLY A 60 -22.31 -4.17 -27.72
N ARG A 61 -22.32 -2.93 -28.24
CA ARG A 61 -21.22 -2.29 -28.96
C ARG A 61 -20.88 -0.91 -28.38
N PRO A 62 -19.65 -0.37 -28.60
CA PRO A 62 -19.32 0.99 -28.23
C PRO A 62 -20.36 2.00 -28.75
N GLY A 63 -20.68 3.02 -27.94
CA GLY A 63 -21.74 4.00 -28.23
C GLY A 63 -23.15 3.52 -27.89
N GLY A 64 -23.33 2.26 -27.50
CA GLY A 64 -24.67 1.70 -27.22
C GLY A 64 -25.44 2.42 -26.12
N PHE A 65 -24.75 2.96 -25.11
CA PHE A 65 -25.38 3.79 -24.11
C PHE A 65 -25.93 5.10 -24.70
N LEU A 66 -25.14 5.81 -25.49
CA LEU A 66 -25.56 7.06 -26.13
C LEU A 66 -26.72 6.85 -27.12
N GLU A 67 -26.72 5.71 -27.85
CA GLU A 67 -27.87 5.31 -28.67
C GLU A 67 -29.12 5.12 -27.80
N ARG A 68 -28.99 4.52 -26.62
CA ARG A 68 -30.11 4.32 -25.70
C ARG A 68 -30.63 5.65 -25.16
N VAL A 69 -29.74 6.57 -24.80
CA VAL A 69 -30.11 7.95 -24.39
C VAL A 69 -30.88 8.67 -25.51
N LYS A 70 -30.41 8.52 -26.77
CA LYS A 70 -31.06 9.12 -27.94
C LYS A 70 -32.46 8.55 -28.21
N ARG A 71 -32.68 7.26 -27.92
CA ARG A 71 -33.97 6.58 -28.12
C ARG A 71 -34.99 6.83 -26.98
N GLY A 72 -34.54 7.43 -25.92
CA GLY A 72 -35.28 7.62 -24.70
C GLY A 72 -35.02 6.57 -23.62
N THR A 73 -34.56 7.05 -22.47
CA THR A 73 -34.40 6.25 -21.25
C THR A 73 -34.60 7.11 -20.01
N TRP A 74 -34.86 6.49 -18.88
CA TRP A 74 -35.11 7.20 -17.62
C TRP A 74 -33.81 7.59 -16.91
N ALA A 75 -33.89 8.62 -16.06
CA ALA A 75 -32.79 9.18 -15.31
C ALA A 75 -32.02 8.13 -14.50
N GLY A 76 -32.68 7.14 -13.90
CA GLY A 76 -32.05 6.06 -13.14
C GLY A 76 -31.02 5.23 -13.97
N HIS A 77 -31.32 4.96 -15.24
CA HIS A 77 -30.39 4.29 -16.14
C HIS A 77 -29.21 5.19 -16.54
N VAL A 78 -29.41 6.49 -16.64
CA VAL A 78 -28.33 7.45 -16.88
C VAL A 78 -27.42 7.52 -15.65
N VAL A 79 -27.97 7.56 -14.42
CA VAL A 79 -27.21 7.50 -13.16
C VAL A 79 -26.32 6.27 -13.09
N GLU A 80 -26.82 5.10 -13.49
CA GLU A 80 -26.03 3.85 -13.55
C GLU A 80 -24.75 4.02 -14.37
N HIS A 81 -24.89 4.52 -15.60
CA HIS A 81 -23.77 4.68 -16.52
C HIS A 81 -22.79 5.78 -16.08
N ILE A 82 -23.30 6.89 -15.52
CA ILE A 82 -22.45 7.94 -14.95
C ILE A 82 -21.68 7.43 -13.73
N ALA A 83 -22.30 6.66 -12.84
CA ALA A 83 -21.62 6.08 -11.68
C ALA A 83 -20.51 5.09 -12.06
N ILE A 84 -20.68 4.34 -13.14
CA ILE A 84 -19.63 3.48 -13.73
C ILE A 84 -18.51 4.35 -14.29
N GLU A 85 -18.86 5.36 -15.08
CA GLU A 85 -17.87 6.22 -15.75
C GLU A 85 -17.01 7.00 -14.75
N LEU A 86 -17.61 7.59 -13.74
CA LEU A 86 -16.90 8.31 -12.69
C LEU A 86 -15.87 7.43 -11.97
N GLN A 87 -16.18 6.14 -11.75
CA GLN A 87 -15.21 5.19 -11.20
C GLN A 87 -14.07 4.89 -12.18
N ASN A 88 -14.35 4.78 -13.48
CA ASN A 88 -13.33 4.56 -14.50
C ASN A 88 -12.39 5.76 -14.61
N LEU A 89 -12.92 6.99 -14.54
CA LEU A 89 -12.13 8.23 -14.60
C LEU A 89 -11.17 8.42 -13.41
N ILE A 90 -11.44 7.79 -12.28
CA ILE A 90 -10.51 7.77 -11.14
C ILE A 90 -9.58 6.55 -11.12
N GLY A 91 -9.52 5.78 -12.23
CA GLY A 91 -8.55 4.71 -12.44
C GLY A 91 -9.03 3.30 -12.10
N PHE A 92 -10.32 3.09 -11.80
CA PHE A 92 -10.88 1.75 -11.69
C PHE A 92 -11.34 1.23 -13.05
N SER A 93 -11.46 -0.09 -13.16
CA SER A 93 -12.04 -0.74 -14.35
C SER A 93 -13.31 -1.47 -13.94
N VAL A 94 -14.45 -0.86 -14.20
CA VAL A 94 -15.79 -1.42 -13.95
C VAL A 94 -16.67 -1.22 -15.18
N GLY A 95 -17.58 -2.14 -15.43
CA GLY A 95 -18.39 -2.07 -16.66
C GLY A 95 -19.79 -2.69 -16.53
N TYR A 96 -20.14 -3.25 -15.36
CA TYR A 96 -21.44 -3.84 -15.15
C TYR A 96 -22.37 -2.88 -14.42
N GLY A 97 -23.57 -2.69 -14.95
CA GLY A 97 -24.68 -2.03 -14.31
C GLY A 97 -26.01 -2.68 -14.69
N LYS A 98 -27.03 -2.43 -13.90
CA LYS A 98 -28.40 -2.88 -14.12
C LYS A 98 -29.38 -1.97 -13.36
N THR A 99 -30.28 -1.33 -14.09
CA THR A 99 -31.39 -0.57 -13.54
C THR A 99 -32.71 -1.32 -13.79
N VAL A 100 -33.48 -1.53 -12.74
CA VAL A 100 -34.78 -2.23 -12.79
C VAL A 100 -35.84 -1.44 -12.05
N ASP A 101 -37.07 -1.57 -12.52
CA ASP A 101 -38.26 -1.03 -11.88
C ASP A 101 -38.48 -1.63 -10.48
N SER A 102 -38.98 -0.84 -9.54
CA SER A 102 -39.30 -1.25 -8.17
C SER A 102 -40.78 -1.59 -7.93
N TYR A 103 -41.60 -1.60 -8.95
CA TYR A 103 -43.07 -1.68 -8.87
C TYR A 103 -43.78 -0.45 -8.22
N GLU A 104 -43.00 0.58 -7.87
CA GLU A 104 -43.51 1.87 -7.40
C GLU A 104 -43.15 2.93 -8.44
N THR A 105 -44.14 3.67 -8.95
CA THR A 105 -43.90 4.68 -10.00
C THR A 105 -42.86 5.69 -9.58
N GLY A 106 -41.87 5.95 -10.45
CA GLY A 106 -40.78 6.88 -10.23
C GLY A 106 -39.65 6.33 -9.36
N ILE A 107 -39.77 5.10 -8.85
CA ILE A 107 -38.70 4.49 -8.02
C ILE A 107 -38.00 3.37 -8.77
N TYR A 108 -36.66 3.46 -8.83
CA TYR A 108 -35.82 2.51 -9.53
C TYR A 108 -34.77 1.89 -8.61
N ASN A 109 -34.47 0.61 -8.84
CA ASN A 109 -33.34 -0.08 -8.22
C ASN A 109 -32.14 -0.01 -9.19
N VAL A 110 -31.17 0.85 -8.89
CA VAL A 110 -29.96 1.07 -9.66
C VAL A 110 -28.83 0.27 -9.05
N CYS A 111 -28.21 -0.61 -9.81
CA CYS A 111 -27.07 -1.41 -9.38
C CYS A 111 -25.90 -1.20 -10.32
N TYR A 112 -24.70 -1.00 -9.79
CA TYR A 112 -23.49 -0.90 -10.58
C TYR A 112 -22.30 -1.49 -9.84
N ARG A 113 -21.38 -2.09 -10.60
CA ARG A 113 -20.18 -2.74 -10.06
C ARG A 113 -19.26 -1.71 -9.40
N TYR A 114 -18.58 -2.13 -8.34
CA TYR A 114 -17.54 -1.33 -7.73
C TYR A 114 -16.26 -2.15 -7.54
N ARG A 115 -15.11 -1.46 -7.39
CA ARG A 115 -13.83 -2.03 -6.99
C ARG A 115 -13.45 -1.66 -5.57
N ASP A 116 -13.71 -0.41 -5.19
CA ASP A 116 -13.59 0.11 -3.83
C ASP A 116 -14.98 0.59 -3.37
N GLU A 117 -15.34 0.23 -2.14
CA GLU A 117 -16.69 0.47 -1.61
C GLU A 117 -16.96 1.96 -1.41
N ALA A 118 -16.02 2.68 -0.79
CA ALA A 118 -16.19 4.11 -0.52
C ALA A 118 -16.28 4.92 -1.82
N CYS A 119 -15.43 4.59 -2.80
CA CYS A 119 -15.46 5.21 -4.12
C CYS A 119 -16.76 4.88 -4.87
N GLY A 120 -17.23 3.63 -4.80
CA GLY A 120 -18.49 3.22 -5.42
C GLY A 120 -19.69 3.96 -4.84
N LEU A 121 -19.76 4.10 -3.51
CA LEU A 121 -20.83 4.86 -2.84
C LEU A 121 -20.75 6.36 -3.19
N ALA A 122 -19.55 6.95 -3.18
CA ALA A 122 -19.36 8.35 -3.54
C ALA A 122 -19.73 8.61 -5.02
N ALA A 123 -19.25 7.76 -5.94
CA ALA A 123 -19.57 7.87 -7.37
C ALA A 123 -21.08 7.83 -7.65
N GLY A 124 -21.83 7.04 -6.88
CA GLY A 124 -23.29 7.02 -7.01
C GLY A 124 -23.96 8.31 -6.58
N ARG A 125 -23.51 8.93 -5.49
CA ARG A 125 -24.04 10.24 -5.04
C ARG A 125 -23.73 11.34 -6.05
N GLU A 126 -22.47 11.41 -6.51
CA GLU A 126 -22.06 12.36 -7.54
C GLU A 126 -22.82 12.14 -8.86
N ALA A 127 -23.09 10.88 -9.24
CA ALA A 127 -23.85 10.56 -10.44
C ALA A 127 -25.30 11.05 -10.35
N VAL A 128 -25.95 10.96 -9.20
CA VAL A 128 -27.31 11.47 -9.00
C VAL A 128 -27.33 13.00 -9.13
N ASP A 129 -26.39 13.72 -8.50
CA ASP A 129 -26.27 15.18 -8.65
C ASP A 129 -25.97 15.59 -10.10
N PHE A 130 -25.01 14.89 -10.74
CA PHE A 130 -24.66 15.10 -12.15
C PHE A 130 -25.87 14.99 -13.07
N VAL A 131 -26.64 13.90 -12.92
CA VAL A 131 -27.80 13.63 -13.78
C VAL A 131 -28.93 14.61 -13.49
N GLN A 132 -29.16 14.99 -12.24
CA GLN A 132 -30.15 16.01 -11.89
C GLN A 132 -29.84 17.33 -12.62
N ARG A 133 -28.61 17.84 -12.48
CA ARG A 133 -28.16 19.07 -13.16
C ARG A 133 -28.19 18.95 -14.69
N LEU A 134 -27.88 17.76 -15.22
CA LEU A 134 -27.96 17.51 -16.66
C LEU A 134 -29.38 17.70 -17.19
N PHE A 135 -30.39 17.16 -16.49
CA PHE A 135 -31.80 17.29 -16.85
C PHE A 135 -32.33 18.72 -16.66
N ASP A 136 -31.81 19.43 -15.65
CA ASP A 136 -32.22 20.81 -15.35
C ASP A 136 -31.50 21.84 -16.24
N GLY A 137 -30.56 21.42 -17.05
CA GLY A 137 -29.83 22.29 -17.98
C GLY A 137 -28.72 23.11 -17.29
N GLU A 138 -28.34 22.79 -16.06
CA GLU A 138 -27.33 23.48 -15.27
C GLU A 138 -25.89 23.19 -15.73
N ALA A 139 -24.97 24.06 -15.34
CA ALA A 139 -23.54 23.84 -15.57
C ALA A 139 -23.01 22.71 -14.69
N ILE A 140 -22.20 21.84 -15.28
CA ILE A 140 -21.54 20.70 -14.60
C ILE A 140 -20.04 20.84 -14.85
N ASP A 141 -19.25 20.64 -13.79
CA ASP A 141 -17.78 20.57 -13.84
C ASP A 141 -17.34 19.13 -13.54
N PRO A 142 -17.06 18.30 -14.58
CA PRO A 142 -16.63 16.94 -14.40
C PRO A 142 -15.26 16.84 -13.75
N GLU A 143 -14.36 17.80 -13.98
CA GLU A 143 -13.00 17.78 -13.43
C GLU A 143 -13.04 17.95 -11.91
N ALA A 144 -13.87 18.87 -11.40
CA ALA A 144 -14.09 19.03 -9.97
C ALA A 144 -14.71 17.79 -9.31
N ILE A 145 -15.64 17.10 -9.99
CA ILE A 145 -16.21 15.84 -9.51
C ILE A 145 -15.13 14.76 -9.43
N VAL A 146 -14.35 14.60 -10.49
CA VAL A 146 -13.25 13.63 -10.55
C VAL A 146 -12.20 13.94 -9.48
N ALA A 147 -11.88 15.21 -9.23
CA ALA A 147 -10.96 15.62 -8.17
C ALA A 147 -11.45 15.17 -6.78
N ARG A 148 -12.71 15.46 -6.42
CA ARG A 148 -13.30 14.98 -5.15
C ARG A 148 -13.30 13.46 -5.03
N LEU A 149 -13.61 12.75 -6.10
CA LEU A 149 -13.58 11.28 -6.09
C LEU A 149 -12.17 10.71 -5.98
N LYS A 150 -11.15 11.40 -6.52
CA LYS A 150 -9.73 11.05 -6.32
C LYS A 150 -9.33 11.24 -4.85
N GLU A 151 -9.76 12.31 -4.19
CA GLU A 151 -9.53 12.49 -2.74
C GLU A 151 -10.14 11.34 -1.93
N VAL A 152 -11.38 10.93 -2.24
CA VAL A 152 -12.01 9.76 -1.61
C VAL A 152 -11.21 8.49 -1.87
N ARG A 153 -10.76 8.27 -3.11
CA ARG A 153 -9.94 7.12 -3.49
C ARG A 153 -8.65 7.10 -2.68
N ASP A 154 -7.91 8.20 -2.67
CA ASP A 154 -6.59 8.29 -2.04
C ASP A 154 -6.68 8.13 -0.51
N ALA A 155 -7.76 8.61 0.11
CA ALA A 155 -8.04 8.40 1.53
C ALA A 155 -8.41 6.94 1.89
N HIS A 156 -8.99 6.19 0.95
CA HIS A 156 -9.50 4.83 1.21
C HIS A 156 -8.67 3.72 0.56
N MET A 157 -7.73 4.03 -0.34
CA MET A 157 -6.87 3.02 -0.94
C MET A 157 -6.03 2.30 0.13
N LEU A 158 -5.89 1.00 -0.08
CA LEU A 158 -4.94 0.22 0.70
C LEU A 158 -3.52 0.56 0.24
N GLY A 159 -2.62 0.85 1.17
CA GLY A 159 -1.20 1.01 0.85
C GLY A 159 -0.63 -0.21 0.10
N PRO A 160 0.43 -0.04 -0.72
CA PRO A 160 0.92 -1.06 -1.65
C PRO A 160 1.17 -2.42 -1.02
N SER A 161 1.69 -2.47 0.20
CA SER A 161 1.96 -3.72 0.93
C SER A 161 0.68 -4.49 1.23
N THR A 162 -0.31 -3.83 1.85
CA THR A 162 -1.62 -4.43 2.16
C THR A 162 -2.37 -4.82 0.90
N ALA A 163 -2.34 -3.96 -0.14
CA ALA A 163 -2.98 -4.21 -1.42
C ALA A 163 -2.40 -5.46 -2.10
N SER A 164 -1.09 -5.69 -2.03
CA SER A 164 -0.46 -6.88 -2.62
C SER A 164 -0.97 -8.18 -2.00
N ILE A 165 -1.11 -8.23 -0.66
CA ILE A 165 -1.67 -9.39 0.05
C ILE A 165 -3.14 -9.61 -0.33
N VAL A 166 -3.95 -8.54 -0.35
CA VAL A 166 -5.37 -8.62 -0.74
C VAL A 166 -5.52 -9.09 -2.19
N ASN A 167 -4.68 -8.59 -3.11
CA ASN A 167 -4.71 -8.99 -4.52
C ASN A 167 -4.31 -10.46 -4.70
N ALA A 168 -3.30 -10.93 -3.99
CA ALA A 168 -2.91 -12.34 -3.97
C ALA A 168 -4.04 -13.23 -3.42
N ALA A 169 -4.73 -12.80 -2.36
CA ALA A 169 -5.90 -13.50 -1.83
C ALA A 169 -7.04 -13.55 -2.86
N LYS A 170 -7.33 -12.43 -3.55
CA LYS A 170 -8.32 -12.38 -4.64
C LYS A 170 -7.99 -13.32 -5.79
N ALA A 171 -6.71 -13.44 -6.16
CA ALA A 171 -6.26 -14.35 -7.22
C ALA A 171 -6.53 -15.83 -6.88
N ARG A 172 -6.59 -16.19 -5.59
CA ARG A 172 -6.97 -17.52 -5.08
C ARG A 172 -8.46 -17.62 -4.72
N ASP A 173 -9.31 -16.69 -5.14
CA ASP A 173 -10.74 -16.61 -4.78
C ASP A 173 -11.01 -16.61 -3.25
N ILE A 174 -10.03 -16.17 -2.45
CA ILE A 174 -10.17 -16.00 -1.01
C ILE A 174 -10.92 -14.70 -0.75
N PRO A 175 -12.06 -14.73 -0.03
CA PRO A 175 -12.82 -13.53 0.29
C PRO A 175 -12.03 -12.65 1.26
N TYR A 176 -12.17 -11.34 1.11
CA TYR A 176 -11.59 -10.37 2.01
C TYR A 176 -12.62 -9.36 2.50
N GLN A 177 -12.37 -8.81 3.67
CA GLN A 177 -13.16 -7.74 4.25
C GLN A 177 -12.23 -6.76 4.98
N ARG A 178 -12.38 -5.47 4.71
CA ARG A 178 -11.77 -4.41 5.52
C ARG A 178 -12.61 -4.25 6.79
N LEU A 179 -11.99 -4.37 7.96
CA LEU A 179 -12.68 -4.34 9.25
C LEU A 179 -12.78 -2.92 9.83
N SER A 180 -11.96 -1.99 9.36
CA SER A 180 -11.98 -0.58 9.73
C SER A 180 -11.70 0.28 8.51
N GLU A 181 -12.49 1.32 8.30
CA GLU A 181 -12.30 2.25 7.19
C GLU A 181 -11.05 3.13 7.37
N GLU A 182 -10.69 3.41 8.61
CA GLU A 182 -9.55 4.27 8.99
C GLU A 182 -8.21 3.52 9.08
N SER A 183 -8.23 2.19 8.97
CA SER A 183 -7.03 1.38 9.10
C SER A 183 -6.89 0.34 8.00
N SER A 184 -5.67 -0.18 7.83
CA SER A 184 -5.39 -1.32 6.96
C SER A 184 -5.68 -2.68 7.63
N TYR A 185 -6.66 -2.75 8.54
CA TYR A 185 -7.03 -3.99 9.22
C TYR A 185 -7.96 -4.83 8.35
N ILE A 186 -7.45 -5.96 7.91
CA ILE A 186 -8.08 -6.83 6.91
C ILE A 186 -8.34 -8.22 7.50
N GLN A 187 -9.49 -8.77 7.15
CA GLN A 187 -9.81 -10.18 7.34
C GLN A 187 -9.85 -10.88 5.97
N LEU A 188 -9.13 -11.97 5.85
CA LEU A 188 -9.19 -12.92 4.73
C LEU A 188 -9.97 -14.16 5.18
N GLY A 189 -10.79 -14.74 4.29
CA GLY A 189 -11.55 -15.96 4.57
C GLY A 189 -12.77 -15.75 5.46
N HIS A 190 -13.55 -16.82 5.63
CA HIS A 190 -14.80 -16.84 6.36
C HIS A 190 -14.75 -17.75 7.61
N GLY A 191 -15.49 -17.37 8.65
CA GLY A 191 -15.74 -18.20 9.82
C GLY A 191 -14.45 -18.70 10.49
N HIS A 192 -14.32 -20.00 10.69
CA HIS A 192 -13.16 -20.62 11.35
C HIS A 192 -11.89 -20.63 10.49
N LYS A 193 -12.00 -20.35 9.20
CA LYS A 193 -10.87 -20.22 8.26
C LYS A 193 -10.34 -18.81 8.16
N GLN A 194 -10.92 -17.84 8.88
CA GLN A 194 -10.52 -16.45 8.81
C GLN A 194 -9.08 -16.24 9.29
N GLN A 195 -8.36 -15.38 8.58
CA GLN A 195 -7.03 -14.89 8.92
C GLN A 195 -7.07 -13.36 8.95
N ARG A 196 -6.41 -12.75 9.92
CA ARG A 196 -6.41 -11.28 10.07
C ARG A 196 -5.01 -10.74 10.03
N PHE A 197 -4.88 -9.56 9.46
CA PHE A 197 -3.61 -8.84 9.43
C PHE A 197 -3.85 -7.34 9.35
N GLN A 198 -2.85 -6.57 9.75
CA GLN A 198 -2.82 -5.12 9.64
C GLN A 198 -1.50 -4.70 9.02
N ALA A 199 -1.55 -3.92 7.93
CA ALA A 199 -0.37 -3.62 7.11
C ALA A 199 0.33 -4.91 6.63
N THR A 200 1.42 -5.30 7.28
CA THR A 200 2.16 -6.55 7.03
C THR A 200 2.34 -7.39 8.30
N VAL A 201 1.71 -6.99 9.40
CA VAL A 201 1.70 -7.76 10.67
C VAL A 201 0.49 -8.67 10.67
N THR A 202 0.69 -9.97 10.83
CA THR A 202 -0.37 -10.96 10.87
C THR A 202 -0.73 -11.36 12.30
N TRP A 203 -1.83 -12.07 12.48
CA TRP A 203 -2.18 -12.63 13.78
C TRP A 203 -1.18 -13.71 14.28
N LYS A 204 -0.33 -14.24 13.38
CA LYS A 204 0.75 -15.17 13.73
C LYS A 204 1.98 -14.48 14.28
N SER A 205 2.13 -13.18 14.04
CA SER A 205 3.30 -12.43 14.50
C SER A 205 3.39 -12.47 16.03
N SER A 206 4.53 -12.90 16.54
CA SER A 206 4.79 -13.00 17.98
C SER A 206 4.90 -11.60 18.61
N LEU A 207 4.17 -11.34 19.69
CA LEU A 207 4.33 -10.10 20.46
C LEU A 207 5.73 -10.00 21.07
N ILE A 208 6.33 -11.11 21.45
CA ILE A 208 7.72 -11.15 21.96
C ILE A 208 8.68 -10.79 20.82
N GLY A 209 8.52 -11.39 19.64
CA GLY A 209 9.33 -11.09 18.46
C GLY A 209 9.17 -9.63 18.01
N TYR A 210 7.95 -9.07 18.11
CA TYR A 210 7.71 -7.66 17.86
C TYR A 210 8.49 -6.77 18.85
N GLY A 211 8.42 -7.08 20.16
CA GLY A 211 9.15 -6.35 21.19
C GLY A 211 10.67 -6.43 21.03
N ILE A 212 11.21 -7.58 20.62
CA ILE A 212 12.64 -7.73 20.31
C ILE A 212 13.02 -6.83 19.12
N ALA A 213 12.23 -6.86 18.03
CA ALA A 213 12.50 -6.06 16.83
C ALA A 213 12.41 -4.55 17.07
N ASP A 214 11.57 -4.10 18.00
CA ASP A 214 11.42 -2.70 18.40
C ASP A 214 12.61 -2.19 19.25
N ASP A 215 13.28 -3.09 19.99
CA ASP A 215 14.48 -2.79 20.79
C ASP A 215 15.76 -3.12 20.03
N LYS A 216 16.41 -2.08 19.48
CA LYS A 216 17.66 -2.22 18.70
C LYS A 216 18.80 -2.83 19.49
N THR A 217 18.88 -2.56 20.79
CA THR A 217 19.95 -3.10 21.67
C THR A 217 19.75 -4.59 21.88
N TRP A 218 18.52 -4.96 22.22
CA TRP A 218 18.17 -6.37 22.42
C TRP A 218 18.30 -7.19 21.14
N THR A 219 17.82 -6.64 20.02
CA THR A 219 18.01 -7.26 18.70
C THR A 219 19.48 -7.54 18.42
N LYS A 220 20.37 -6.53 18.57
CA LYS A 220 21.82 -6.69 18.33
C LYS A 220 22.45 -7.72 19.25
N GLN A 221 22.08 -7.72 20.53
CA GLN A 221 22.58 -8.71 21.48
C GLN A 221 22.22 -10.14 21.05
N ILE A 222 20.94 -10.41 20.78
CA ILE A 222 20.47 -11.74 20.36
C ILE A 222 21.14 -12.20 19.07
N LEU A 223 21.29 -11.32 18.09
CA LEU A 223 21.93 -11.63 16.82
C LEU A 223 23.43 -11.87 17.00
N GLY A 224 24.12 -11.03 17.79
CA GLY A 224 25.55 -11.16 18.09
C GLY A 224 25.87 -12.45 18.85
N ASP A 225 25.08 -12.78 19.89
CA ASP A 225 25.22 -14.03 20.64
C ASP A 225 25.00 -15.28 19.75
N ALA A 226 24.23 -15.12 18.69
CA ALA A 226 24.01 -16.16 17.68
C ALA A 226 25.08 -16.18 16.57
N GLY A 227 26.10 -15.31 16.62
CA GLY A 227 27.15 -15.22 15.61
C GLY A 227 26.71 -14.57 14.30
N ILE A 228 25.61 -13.80 14.30
CA ILE A 228 25.21 -12.96 13.15
C ILE A 228 26.00 -11.65 13.23
N PRO A 229 26.64 -11.21 12.13
CA PRO A 229 27.38 -9.95 12.14
C PRO A 229 26.45 -8.76 12.45
N VAL A 230 26.79 -8.01 13.49
CA VAL A 230 26.14 -6.76 13.89
C VAL A 230 27.19 -5.70 14.19
N PRO A 231 26.95 -4.42 13.94
CA PRO A 231 27.87 -3.36 14.35
C PRO A 231 28.10 -3.43 15.86
N GLN A 232 29.35 -3.67 16.28
CA GLN A 232 29.69 -3.58 17.69
C GLN A 232 29.59 -2.14 18.15
N GLY A 233 29.14 -1.90 19.38
CA GLY A 233 28.98 -0.55 19.87
C GLY A 233 28.67 -0.50 21.36
N GLN A 234 28.77 0.70 21.90
CA GLN A 234 28.50 0.98 23.30
C GLN A 234 27.55 2.18 23.45
N THR A 235 26.75 2.13 24.48
CA THR A 235 25.88 3.24 24.90
C THR A 235 26.68 4.14 25.84
N CYS A 236 26.73 5.44 25.53
CA CYS A 236 27.54 6.44 26.21
C CYS A 236 26.66 7.57 26.76
N HIS A 237 26.90 7.95 28.02
CA HIS A 237 26.19 9.04 28.71
C HIS A 237 27.05 10.30 28.82
N SER A 238 28.33 10.22 28.47
CA SER A 238 29.27 11.33 28.42
C SER A 238 30.15 11.25 27.19
N PHE A 239 30.77 12.37 26.82
CA PHE A 239 31.71 12.37 25.74
C PHE A 239 32.99 11.54 26.05
N ASP A 240 33.42 11.53 27.31
CA ASP A 240 34.59 10.74 27.72
C ASP A 240 34.32 9.24 27.50
N GLU A 241 33.14 8.75 27.87
CA GLU A 241 32.71 7.39 27.54
C GLU A 241 32.68 7.13 26.03
N ALA A 242 32.19 8.12 25.24
CA ALA A 242 32.17 8.00 23.79
C ALA A 242 33.58 7.92 23.16
N LEU A 243 34.52 8.67 23.71
CA LEU A 243 35.90 8.66 23.31
C LEU A 243 36.56 7.31 23.63
N GLU A 244 36.37 6.79 24.84
CA GLU A 244 36.82 5.46 25.24
C GLU A 244 36.25 4.36 24.35
N ALA A 245 34.93 4.44 24.05
CA ALA A 245 34.27 3.50 23.15
C ALA A 245 34.84 3.54 21.72
N ALA A 246 35.07 4.74 21.17
CA ALA A 246 35.65 4.91 19.84
C ALA A 246 37.08 4.36 19.77
N HIS A 247 37.90 4.62 20.78
CA HIS A 247 39.26 4.09 20.84
C HIS A 247 39.28 2.56 21.01
N TRP A 248 38.33 1.99 21.74
CA TRP A 248 38.16 0.54 21.89
C TRP A 248 37.73 -0.13 20.58
N LEU A 249 36.75 0.48 19.86
CA LEU A 249 36.27 -0.03 18.57
C LEU A 249 37.27 0.12 17.44
N GLY A 250 38.09 1.17 17.51
CA GLY A 250 38.96 1.61 16.41
C GLY A 250 38.19 2.38 15.35
N TYR A 251 38.78 3.48 14.89
CA TYR A 251 38.20 4.27 13.80
C TYR A 251 38.21 3.51 12.46
N PRO A 252 37.23 3.73 11.56
CA PRO A 252 36.09 4.67 11.66
C PRO A 252 34.93 4.16 12.52
N VAL A 253 34.24 5.10 13.19
CA VAL A 253 33.05 4.83 13.99
C VAL A 253 31.84 5.64 13.48
N ALA A 254 30.67 5.32 14.01
CA ALA A 254 29.44 6.08 13.82
C ALA A 254 28.84 6.45 15.18
N THR A 255 28.20 7.62 15.25
CA THR A 255 27.44 8.06 16.42
C THR A 255 25.97 8.22 16.09
N LYS A 256 25.10 7.88 17.03
CA LYS A 256 23.65 8.04 16.88
C LYS A 256 22.96 8.20 18.24
N PRO A 257 21.80 8.89 18.30
CA PRO A 257 21.01 8.88 19.52
C PRO A 257 20.47 7.47 19.80
N LEU A 258 20.36 7.09 21.08
CA LEU A 258 19.82 5.78 21.48
C LEU A 258 18.38 5.62 20.97
N VAL A 259 17.57 6.67 21.10
CA VAL A 259 16.19 6.72 20.60
C VAL A 259 16.11 7.74 19.46
N GLY A 260 15.68 7.30 18.30
CA GLY A 260 15.55 8.17 17.13
C GLY A 260 15.14 7.40 15.89
N ASN A 261 14.60 8.14 14.91
CA ASN A 261 14.17 7.60 13.63
C ASN A 261 14.64 8.47 12.46
N HIS A 262 14.55 7.93 11.25
CA HIS A 262 14.90 8.63 10.00
C HIS A 262 16.34 9.16 9.91
N GLY A 263 17.29 8.60 10.66
CA GLY A 263 18.71 8.98 10.62
C GLY A 263 19.03 10.37 11.21
N ARG A 264 18.13 10.96 11.98
CA ARG A 264 18.34 12.28 12.60
C ARG A 264 19.36 12.17 13.74
N GLY A 265 20.43 13.01 13.68
CA GLY A 265 21.49 13.00 14.67
C GLY A 265 22.46 11.81 14.50
N VAL A 266 22.45 11.13 13.37
CA VAL A 266 23.42 10.09 13.01
C VAL A 266 24.58 10.73 12.26
N SER A 267 25.80 10.46 12.70
CA SER A 267 27.05 10.79 12.01
C SER A 267 27.82 9.50 11.73
N THR A 268 28.31 9.35 10.51
CA THR A 268 28.98 8.14 10.02
C THR A 268 30.37 8.47 9.49
N ASP A 269 31.23 7.47 9.33
CA ASP A 269 32.58 7.62 8.81
C ASP A 269 33.44 8.62 9.63
N ILE A 270 33.31 8.53 10.95
CA ILE A 270 34.05 9.35 11.92
C ILE A 270 35.42 8.75 12.06
N ASN A 271 36.47 9.51 11.69
CA ASN A 271 37.83 9.01 11.55
C ASN A 271 38.80 9.52 12.63
N ASP A 272 38.38 10.47 13.47
CA ASP A 272 39.21 11.06 14.53
C ASP A 272 38.38 11.61 15.69
N ASP A 273 39.05 12.00 16.78
CA ASP A 273 38.44 12.51 18.01
C ASP A 273 37.69 13.83 17.80
N THR A 274 38.14 14.66 16.85
CA THR A 274 37.47 15.96 16.55
C THR A 274 36.12 15.73 15.88
N ALA A 275 36.09 14.90 14.86
CA ALA A 275 34.87 14.49 14.17
C ALA A 275 33.92 13.71 15.11
N LEU A 276 34.52 12.93 16.06
CA LEU A 276 33.72 12.25 17.10
C LEU A 276 33.00 13.24 18.00
N ARG A 277 33.65 14.34 18.40
CA ARG A 277 33.03 15.38 19.20
C ARG A 277 31.81 15.98 18.49
N GLU A 278 31.99 16.34 17.23
CA GLU A 278 30.88 16.91 16.42
C GLU A 278 29.72 15.91 16.27
N GLY A 279 30.05 14.64 15.99
CA GLY A 279 29.05 13.58 15.87
C GLY A 279 28.33 13.28 17.19
N TYR A 280 29.08 13.27 18.30
CA TYR A 280 28.51 13.10 19.64
C TYR A 280 27.54 14.22 19.98
N ASP A 281 27.92 15.48 19.80
CA ASP A 281 27.11 16.64 20.10
C ASP A 281 25.82 16.65 19.23
N ALA A 282 25.92 16.29 17.95
CA ALA A 282 24.78 16.16 17.05
C ALA A 282 23.77 15.09 17.52
N ALA A 283 24.26 13.96 18.03
CA ALA A 283 23.43 12.89 18.59
C ALA A 283 22.84 13.29 19.95
N TYR A 284 23.66 13.88 20.84
CA TYR A 284 23.28 14.30 22.18
C TYR A 284 22.18 15.37 22.18
N HIS A 285 22.20 16.28 21.21
CA HIS A 285 21.11 17.26 21.02
C HIS A 285 19.74 16.61 20.72
N ARG A 286 19.71 15.35 20.32
CA ARG A 286 18.47 14.60 20.05
C ARG A 286 18.06 13.71 21.21
N HIS A 287 19.05 13.11 21.90
CA HIS A 287 18.84 12.24 23.04
C HIS A 287 20.09 12.25 23.93
N GLU A 288 19.92 12.37 25.23
CA GLU A 288 21.00 12.44 26.21
C GLU A 288 21.91 11.20 26.27
N THR A 289 21.49 10.11 25.67
CA THR A 289 22.24 8.87 25.54
C THR A 289 22.65 8.67 24.09
N VAL A 290 23.93 8.57 23.84
CA VAL A 290 24.53 8.41 22.50
C VAL A 290 25.07 6.99 22.36
N VAL A 291 24.85 6.37 21.22
CA VAL A 291 25.47 5.09 20.84
C VAL A 291 26.67 5.40 19.95
N VAL A 292 27.85 4.89 20.33
CA VAL A 292 29.05 4.86 19.48
C VAL A 292 29.21 3.44 18.97
N GLU A 293 29.24 3.26 17.64
CA GLU A 293 29.32 1.93 17.04
C GLU A 293 30.30 1.86 15.88
N GLN A 294 30.80 0.67 15.58
CA GLN A 294 31.62 0.40 14.43
C GLN A 294 30.97 0.88 13.15
N TYR A 295 31.65 1.67 12.35
CA TYR A 295 31.17 2.04 11.02
C TYR A 295 31.35 0.87 10.05
N ILE A 296 30.26 0.45 9.45
CA ILE A 296 30.28 -0.58 8.41
C ILE A 296 30.22 0.13 7.05
N LYS A 297 31.29 -0.01 6.29
CA LYS A 297 31.37 0.52 4.93
C LYS A 297 30.63 -0.43 3.99
N GLY A 298 29.58 0.08 3.35
CA GLY A 298 28.82 -0.73 2.41
C GLY A 298 27.56 -0.03 1.92
N GLU A 299 26.86 -0.71 1.04
CA GLU A 299 25.54 -0.30 0.55
C GLU A 299 24.44 -0.80 1.50
N ASP A 300 23.33 -0.10 1.52
CA ASP A 300 22.16 -0.44 2.33
C ASP A 300 21.32 -1.50 1.61
N HIS A 301 21.03 -2.61 2.28
CA HIS A 301 20.24 -3.71 1.76
C HIS A 301 19.04 -3.99 2.65
N ARG A 302 17.88 -4.24 2.04
CA ARG A 302 16.70 -4.77 2.70
C ARG A 302 16.44 -6.19 2.25
N LEU A 303 16.48 -7.12 3.20
CA LEU A 303 16.06 -8.51 3.02
C LEU A 303 14.66 -8.69 3.55
N LEU A 304 13.81 -9.43 2.84
CA LEU A 304 12.45 -9.74 3.26
C LEU A 304 12.28 -11.25 3.41
N VAL A 305 12.00 -11.68 4.64
CA VAL A 305 11.74 -13.08 4.96
C VAL A 305 10.26 -13.25 5.29
N VAL A 306 9.64 -14.27 4.71
CA VAL A 306 8.25 -14.67 4.98
C VAL A 306 8.24 -16.16 5.25
N ASP A 307 7.57 -16.58 6.33
CA ASP A 307 7.48 -17.98 6.77
C ASP A 307 8.85 -18.67 6.86
N GLY A 308 9.85 -17.93 7.38
CA GLY A 308 11.21 -18.41 7.54
C GLY A 308 12.01 -18.60 6.24
N ARG A 309 11.57 -18.03 5.12
CA ARG A 309 12.26 -18.08 3.82
C ARG A 309 12.55 -16.68 3.31
N LEU A 310 13.76 -16.43 2.85
CA LEU A 310 14.11 -15.21 2.13
C LEU A 310 13.39 -15.22 0.78
N ILE A 311 12.53 -14.23 0.55
CA ILE A 311 11.71 -14.14 -0.67
C ILE A 311 12.05 -12.96 -1.56
N ALA A 312 12.69 -11.93 -1.01
CA ALA A 312 13.13 -10.78 -1.78
C ALA A 312 14.30 -10.07 -1.10
N ALA A 313 15.21 -9.53 -1.90
CA ALA A 313 16.31 -8.69 -1.47
C ALA A 313 16.40 -7.45 -2.37
N ALA A 314 16.58 -6.29 -1.77
CA ALA A 314 16.73 -5.03 -2.48
C ALA A 314 17.93 -4.25 -1.95
N ARG A 315 18.72 -3.72 -2.86
CA ARG A 315 19.74 -2.71 -2.57
C ARG A 315 19.07 -1.35 -2.61
N ARG A 316 19.22 -0.58 -1.54
CA ARG A 316 18.64 0.76 -1.43
C ARG A 316 19.73 1.82 -1.60
N ARG A 317 19.40 2.90 -2.26
CA ARG A 317 20.26 4.08 -2.36
C ARG A 317 19.52 5.33 -1.94
N PRO A 318 20.18 6.26 -1.24
CA PRO A 318 19.61 7.56 -0.94
C PRO A 318 19.14 8.28 -2.20
N ALA A 319 18.25 9.26 -2.03
CA ALA A 319 17.87 10.14 -3.12
C ALA A 319 19.10 10.81 -3.70
N HIS A 320 19.28 10.72 -5.00
CA HIS A 320 20.41 11.27 -5.75
C HIS A 320 19.98 11.61 -7.17
N VAL A 321 20.78 12.45 -7.82
CA VAL A 321 20.71 12.70 -9.25
C VAL A 321 22.07 12.47 -9.88
N VAL A 322 22.09 12.22 -11.19
CA VAL A 322 23.32 12.03 -11.97
C VAL A 322 23.46 13.23 -12.92
N GLY A 323 24.58 13.92 -12.85
CA GLY A 323 24.88 15.05 -13.73
C GLY A 323 24.92 14.63 -15.20
N ASP A 324 24.43 15.51 -16.06
CA ASP A 324 24.47 15.37 -17.53
C ASP A 324 25.52 16.29 -18.19
N GLY A 325 26.10 17.22 -17.42
CA GLY A 325 27.08 18.19 -17.87
C GLY A 325 26.48 19.51 -18.39
N GLU A 326 25.15 19.62 -18.43
CA GLU A 326 24.45 20.77 -19.01
C GLU A 326 23.42 21.38 -18.06
N SER A 327 22.68 20.54 -17.32
CA SER A 327 21.56 20.95 -16.45
C SER A 327 22.06 21.41 -15.07
N THR A 328 21.32 22.33 -14.46
CA THR A 328 21.52 22.69 -13.06
C THR A 328 21.06 21.54 -12.14
N LEU A 329 21.54 21.52 -10.90
CA LEU A 329 21.11 20.53 -9.92
C LEU A 329 19.58 20.59 -9.69
N GLN A 330 18.98 21.79 -9.67
CA GLN A 330 17.53 21.96 -9.56
C GLN A 330 16.79 21.33 -10.75
N ASP A 331 17.27 21.56 -11.99
CA ASP A 331 16.66 21.01 -13.20
C ASP A 331 16.71 19.47 -13.20
N LEU A 332 17.82 18.89 -12.72
CA LEU A 332 17.96 17.43 -12.57
C LEU A 332 16.98 16.87 -11.54
N ILE A 333 16.79 17.53 -10.39
CA ILE A 333 15.82 17.15 -9.37
C ILE A 333 14.39 17.22 -9.92
N ASP A 334 14.06 18.31 -10.63
CA ASP A 334 12.74 18.51 -11.23
C ASP A 334 12.46 17.47 -12.32
N THR A 335 13.47 17.08 -13.09
CA THR A 335 13.38 16.03 -14.11
C THR A 335 13.12 14.67 -13.45
N GLU A 336 13.85 14.34 -12.39
CA GLU A 336 13.64 13.11 -11.63
C GLU A 336 12.24 13.06 -11.01
N ASN A 337 11.73 14.20 -10.53
CA ASN A 337 10.39 14.31 -9.96
C ASN A 337 9.24 14.25 -11.00
N ARG A 338 9.54 14.39 -12.30
CA ARG A 338 8.56 14.19 -13.40
C ARG A 338 8.31 12.72 -13.72
N ASP A 339 9.09 11.77 -13.17
CA ASP A 339 8.80 10.35 -13.33
C ASP A 339 7.37 10.06 -12.85
N PRO A 340 6.47 9.53 -13.71
CA PRO A 340 5.06 9.31 -13.35
C PRO A 340 4.88 8.30 -12.20
N ARG A 341 5.92 7.55 -11.85
CA ARG A 341 5.93 6.67 -10.67
C ARG A 341 6.13 7.42 -9.35
N ARG A 342 6.63 8.69 -9.41
CA ARG A 342 6.84 9.53 -8.24
C ARG A 342 5.59 10.34 -7.89
N GLY A 343 5.29 10.41 -6.59
CA GLY A 343 4.17 11.20 -6.08
C GLY A 343 4.35 11.57 -4.62
N VAL A 344 3.38 12.28 -4.09
CA VAL A 344 3.34 12.68 -2.68
C VAL A 344 2.77 11.53 -1.85
N GLY A 345 3.42 11.20 -0.72
CA GLY A 345 2.96 10.16 0.21
C GLY A 345 3.46 8.74 -0.08
N HIS A 346 2.99 7.81 0.74
CA HIS A 346 3.43 6.40 0.71
C HIS A 346 2.64 5.52 -0.28
N GLU A 347 1.66 6.07 -0.95
CA GLU A 347 0.73 5.37 -1.85
C GLU A 347 1.29 5.22 -3.26
N ASN A 348 2.23 6.08 -3.63
CA ASN A 348 2.90 6.03 -4.93
C ASN A 348 4.06 5.04 -4.94
N LEU A 349 4.43 4.55 -6.11
CA LEU A 349 5.54 3.61 -6.29
C LEU A 349 6.87 4.20 -5.83
N LEU A 350 7.12 5.47 -6.17
CA LEU A 350 8.27 6.25 -5.72
C LEU A 350 7.76 7.55 -5.06
N THR A 351 8.55 8.09 -4.12
CA THR A 351 8.25 9.37 -3.48
C THR A 351 9.02 10.49 -4.17
N GLN A 352 8.41 11.67 -4.27
CA GLN A 352 9.08 12.86 -4.77
C GLN A 352 10.25 13.26 -3.87
N ILE A 353 11.31 13.77 -4.48
CA ILE A 353 12.48 14.29 -3.80
C ILE A 353 12.16 15.73 -3.38
N HIS A 354 12.06 15.95 -2.06
CA HIS A 354 11.86 17.29 -1.50
C HIS A 354 13.20 17.89 -1.09
N VAL A 355 13.44 19.12 -1.54
CA VAL A 355 14.59 19.92 -1.13
C VAL A 355 14.27 20.60 0.20
N ASP A 356 14.98 20.20 1.25
CA ASP A 356 14.87 20.73 2.61
C ASP A 356 16.24 21.19 3.13
N GLU A 357 16.29 21.67 4.39
CA GLU A 357 17.56 22.13 4.98
C GLU A 357 18.65 21.03 5.01
N GLN A 358 18.28 19.78 5.20
CA GLN A 358 19.23 18.66 5.17
C GLN A 358 19.79 18.51 3.75
N THR A 359 18.96 18.64 2.73
CA THR A 359 19.38 18.60 1.32
C THR A 359 20.37 19.73 1.02
N HIS A 360 20.07 20.96 1.44
CA HIS A 360 20.97 22.10 1.23
C HIS A 360 22.35 21.89 1.88
N ARG A 361 22.38 21.38 3.13
CA ARG A 361 23.64 21.07 3.81
C ARG A 361 24.45 20.00 3.07
N LEU A 362 23.77 18.93 2.64
CA LEU A 362 24.41 17.82 1.96
C LEU A 362 24.99 18.23 0.58
N ILE A 363 24.27 19.09 -0.15
CA ILE A 363 24.72 19.67 -1.42
C ILE A 363 25.97 20.56 -1.18
N ALA A 364 25.92 21.43 -0.16
CA ALA A 364 27.05 22.28 0.21
C ALA A 364 28.31 21.48 0.62
N GLN A 365 28.17 20.35 1.33
CA GLN A 365 29.26 19.43 1.65
C GLN A 365 29.88 18.77 0.40
N GLN A 366 29.19 18.78 -0.73
CA GLN A 366 29.69 18.28 -2.02
C GLN A 366 30.21 19.42 -2.93
N ASP A 367 30.42 20.64 -2.37
CA ASP A 367 30.84 21.85 -3.06
C ASP A 367 29.89 22.27 -4.21
N LEU A 368 28.58 22.12 -3.99
CA LEU A 368 27.53 22.45 -4.96
C LEU A 368 26.45 23.35 -4.34
N ALA A 369 25.72 24.02 -5.21
CA ALA A 369 24.46 24.73 -4.93
C ALA A 369 23.38 24.26 -5.93
N LEU A 370 22.11 24.63 -5.72
CA LEU A 370 21.02 24.20 -6.61
C LEU A 370 21.16 24.72 -8.04
N ASP A 371 21.81 25.85 -8.23
CA ASP A 371 22.10 26.48 -9.53
C ASP A 371 23.41 25.97 -10.18
N SER A 372 24.16 25.10 -9.50
CA SER A 372 25.38 24.52 -10.04
C SER A 372 25.08 23.55 -11.16
N VAL A 373 25.81 23.67 -12.29
CA VAL A 373 25.80 22.68 -13.36
C VAL A 373 26.64 21.47 -12.93
N VAL A 374 26.02 20.29 -12.98
CA VAL A 374 26.66 19.06 -12.49
C VAL A 374 27.36 18.34 -13.65
N CYS A 375 28.66 18.08 -13.50
CA CYS A 375 29.43 17.36 -14.50
C CYS A 375 28.79 16.01 -14.86
N ALA A 376 28.88 15.63 -16.13
CA ALA A 376 28.34 14.36 -16.64
C ALA A 376 28.87 13.15 -15.86
N GLY A 377 27.96 12.28 -15.42
CA GLY A 377 28.28 11.08 -14.65
C GLY A 377 28.58 11.30 -13.16
N ARG A 378 28.65 12.57 -12.66
CA ARG A 378 28.79 12.83 -11.23
C ARG A 378 27.48 12.53 -10.50
N ILE A 379 27.55 11.67 -9.49
CA ILE A 379 26.42 11.42 -8.59
C ILE A 379 26.41 12.51 -7.51
N VAL A 380 25.25 13.13 -7.32
CA VAL A 380 25.02 14.12 -6.24
C VAL A 380 23.98 13.54 -5.28
N TRP A 381 24.41 13.33 -4.04
CA TRP A 381 23.53 12.80 -2.99
C TRP A 381 22.66 13.93 -2.41
N LEU A 382 21.36 13.70 -2.36
CA LEU A 382 20.36 14.67 -1.87
C LEU A 382 19.82 14.34 -0.48
N LYS A 383 19.98 13.09 -0.05
CA LYS A 383 19.62 12.60 1.28
C LYS A 383 20.74 11.70 1.81
N SER A 384 20.87 11.62 3.13
CA SER A 384 21.85 10.76 3.81
C SER A 384 21.36 9.35 4.06
N THR A 385 20.04 9.11 3.97
CA THR A 385 19.42 7.81 4.27
C THR A 385 18.76 7.22 3.03
N ALA A 386 18.87 5.91 2.88
CA ALA A 386 18.35 5.16 1.72
C ALA A 386 16.83 4.87 1.79
N ASN A 387 16.05 5.78 2.39
CA ASN A 387 14.61 5.59 2.55
C ASN A 387 13.85 5.93 1.25
N LEU A 388 12.99 5.02 0.80
CA LEU A 388 12.11 5.28 -0.33
C LEU A 388 11.13 6.43 -0.08
N SER A 389 10.74 6.64 1.19
CA SER A 389 9.85 7.74 1.60
C SER A 389 10.46 9.14 1.43
N THR A 390 11.77 9.24 1.26
CA THR A 390 12.49 10.49 1.05
C THR A 390 13.03 10.64 -0.38
N GLY A 391 12.54 9.82 -1.32
CA GLY A 391 12.94 9.85 -2.72
C GLY A 391 14.05 8.88 -3.10
N GLY A 392 14.50 8.01 -2.16
CA GLY A 392 15.48 6.97 -2.43
C GLY A 392 15.01 5.96 -3.47
N THR A 393 15.96 5.19 -4.00
CA THR A 393 15.74 4.17 -5.02
C THR A 393 16.02 2.77 -4.48
N ALA A 394 15.42 1.75 -5.13
CA ALA A 394 15.67 0.35 -4.83
C ALA A 394 16.00 -0.44 -6.10
N THR A 395 16.96 -1.32 -6.00
CA THR A 395 17.32 -2.28 -7.05
C THR A 395 17.04 -3.68 -6.54
N ASP A 396 16.27 -4.47 -7.29
CA ASP A 396 16.09 -5.90 -6.97
C ASP A 396 17.40 -6.65 -7.20
N ILE A 397 17.83 -7.40 -6.19
CA ILE A 397 19.04 -8.21 -6.21
C ILE A 397 18.76 -9.63 -5.68
N THR A 398 17.50 -10.03 -5.66
CA THR A 398 17.06 -11.29 -5.03
C THR A 398 17.79 -12.51 -5.56
N ASP A 399 17.99 -12.57 -6.88
CA ASP A 399 18.59 -13.73 -7.54
C ASP A 399 20.14 -13.77 -7.40
N ASP A 400 20.75 -12.66 -6.95
CA ASP A 400 22.19 -12.51 -6.77
C ASP A 400 22.66 -12.79 -5.33
N VAL A 401 21.72 -13.09 -4.41
CA VAL A 401 22.03 -13.29 -2.99
C VAL A 401 22.74 -14.61 -2.78
N HIS A 402 23.89 -14.58 -2.10
CA HIS A 402 24.66 -15.78 -1.77
C HIS A 402 23.88 -16.73 -0.85
N PRO A 403 24.00 -18.06 -1.00
CA PRO A 403 23.29 -19.03 -0.16
C PRO A 403 23.50 -18.86 1.34
N GLU A 404 24.69 -18.47 1.80
CA GLU A 404 24.94 -18.21 3.21
C GLU A 404 24.21 -16.97 3.74
N VAL A 405 24.03 -15.94 2.90
CA VAL A 405 23.20 -14.77 3.24
C VAL A 405 21.74 -15.16 3.34
N HIS A 406 21.25 -16.04 2.45
CA HIS A 406 19.92 -16.65 2.58
C HIS A 406 19.76 -17.34 3.94
N TYR A 407 20.70 -18.21 4.27
CA TYR A 407 20.68 -18.94 5.54
C TYR A 407 20.71 -18.02 6.75
N ALA A 408 21.55 -16.98 6.72
CA ALA A 408 21.65 -15.98 7.78
C ALA A 408 20.31 -15.24 7.97
N ALA A 409 19.68 -14.78 6.87
CA ALA A 409 18.39 -14.09 6.92
C ALA A 409 17.27 -14.97 7.50
N GLU A 410 17.19 -16.22 7.07
CA GLU A 410 16.23 -17.21 7.57
C GLU A 410 16.47 -17.56 9.05
N ARG A 411 17.74 -17.62 9.46
CA ARG A 411 18.12 -17.84 10.85
C ARG A 411 17.73 -16.64 11.72
N ILE A 412 17.93 -15.41 11.26
CA ILE A 412 17.48 -14.19 11.95
C ILE A 412 15.97 -14.24 12.18
N ALA A 413 15.18 -14.57 11.16
CA ALA A 413 13.72 -14.67 11.30
C ALA A 413 13.30 -15.67 12.39
N ARG A 414 13.98 -16.83 12.47
CA ARG A 414 13.73 -17.84 13.50
C ARG A 414 14.14 -17.38 14.90
N LEU A 415 15.29 -16.68 15.03
CA LEU A 415 15.77 -16.17 16.31
C LEU A 415 14.86 -15.10 16.89
N ILE A 416 14.38 -14.18 16.05
CA ILE A 416 13.46 -13.10 16.45
C ILE A 416 12.03 -13.64 16.66
N GLY A 417 11.63 -14.69 15.93
CA GLY A 417 10.31 -15.31 16.07
C GLY A 417 9.18 -14.52 15.38
N LEU A 418 9.47 -13.92 14.22
CA LEU A 418 8.48 -13.24 13.39
C LEU A 418 8.20 -14.02 12.11
N ASP A 419 6.94 -14.04 11.72
CA ASP A 419 6.45 -14.68 10.49
C ASP A 419 6.75 -13.87 9.22
N ILE A 420 6.77 -12.54 9.35
CA ILE A 420 7.18 -11.59 8.30
C ILE A 420 8.18 -10.63 8.92
N ILE A 421 9.36 -10.55 8.35
CA ILE A 421 10.45 -9.76 8.88
C ILE A 421 11.23 -9.05 7.77
N GLY A 422 11.53 -7.79 7.98
CA GLY A 422 12.45 -7.01 7.15
C GLY A 422 13.78 -6.85 7.88
N ILE A 423 14.89 -7.20 7.23
CA ILE A 423 16.22 -7.09 7.79
C ILE A 423 16.97 -6.01 7.04
N ASP A 424 17.46 -5.00 7.75
CA ASP A 424 18.32 -3.94 7.23
C ASP A 424 19.77 -4.32 7.49
N LEU A 425 20.53 -4.44 6.42
CA LEU A 425 21.90 -4.94 6.41
C LEU A 425 22.79 -3.97 5.63
N LEU A 426 23.89 -3.56 6.22
CA LEU A 426 24.99 -2.91 5.52
C LEU A 426 25.99 -3.97 5.07
N ALA A 427 26.39 -3.95 3.80
CA ALA A 427 27.38 -4.84 3.23
C ALA A 427 27.93 -4.25 1.92
N GLU A 428 29.13 -4.65 1.50
CA GLU A 428 29.64 -4.24 0.20
C GLU A 428 28.78 -4.79 -0.94
N ASN A 429 28.33 -6.06 -0.81
CA ASN A 429 27.38 -6.71 -1.70
C ASN A 429 26.75 -7.93 -1.00
N LEU A 430 25.71 -8.53 -1.60
CA LEU A 430 25.08 -9.75 -1.07
C LEU A 430 25.42 -11.02 -1.86
N SER A 431 26.29 -10.93 -2.86
CA SER A 431 26.80 -12.10 -3.61
C SER A 431 28.01 -12.77 -2.97
N THR A 432 28.52 -12.20 -1.87
CA THR A 432 29.64 -12.69 -1.06
C THR A 432 29.15 -13.00 0.35
N PRO A 433 29.66 -14.05 1.03
CA PRO A 433 29.36 -14.32 2.44
C PRO A 433 29.59 -13.09 3.33
N LEU A 434 28.74 -12.90 4.35
CA LEU A 434 28.83 -11.73 5.24
C LEU A 434 30.13 -11.72 6.06
N GLU A 435 30.68 -12.89 6.36
CA GLU A 435 31.91 -13.06 7.15
C GLU A 435 33.19 -12.71 6.36
N GLU A 436 33.08 -12.68 5.02
CA GLU A 436 34.23 -12.41 4.12
C GLU A 436 34.36 -10.92 3.75
N GLN A 437 33.45 -10.07 4.28
CA GLN A 437 33.38 -8.64 3.95
C GLN A 437 33.02 -7.81 5.18
N SER A 438 33.14 -6.47 5.06
CA SER A 438 32.59 -5.58 6.06
C SER A 438 31.04 -5.60 5.95
N ALA A 439 30.37 -6.27 6.89
CA ALA A 439 28.93 -6.42 6.87
C ALA A 439 28.33 -6.44 8.28
N GLY A 440 27.07 -6.04 8.43
CA GLY A 440 26.35 -6.14 9.69
C GLY A 440 24.88 -5.80 9.58
N VAL A 441 24.08 -6.52 10.37
CA VAL A 441 22.64 -6.24 10.54
C VAL A 441 22.47 -5.01 11.43
N VAL A 442 21.85 -3.97 10.88
CA VAL A 442 21.65 -2.69 11.57
C VAL A 442 20.33 -2.66 12.31
N GLU A 443 19.28 -3.22 11.69
CA GLU A 443 17.92 -3.16 12.20
C GLU A 443 17.08 -4.34 11.69
N VAL A 444 16.09 -4.71 12.49
CA VAL A 444 15.08 -5.71 12.14
C VAL A 444 13.71 -5.07 12.29
N ASN A 445 12.85 -5.28 11.30
CA ASN A 445 11.54 -4.64 11.23
C ASN A 445 10.41 -5.67 11.28
N ALA A 446 9.51 -5.56 12.27
CA ALA A 446 8.38 -6.45 12.48
C ALA A 446 7.18 -6.21 11.55
N GLY A 447 7.13 -5.09 10.86
CA GLY A 447 6.05 -4.73 9.94
C GLY A 447 6.62 -4.13 8.65
N PRO A 448 7.44 -4.88 7.89
CA PRO A 448 8.21 -4.32 6.78
C PRO A 448 7.31 -3.87 5.63
N GLY A 449 7.64 -2.70 5.04
CA GLY A 449 7.02 -2.27 3.79
C GLY A 449 7.50 -3.12 2.60
N PHE A 450 6.57 -3.52 1.73
CA PHE A 450 6.87 -4.34 0.55
C PHE A 450 7.14 -3.53 -0.72
N ARG A 451 6.90 -2.22 -0.69
CA ARG A 451 6.91 -1.35 -1.89
C ARG A 451 8.17 -1.54 -2.75
N MET A 452 9.34 -1.56 -2.12
CA MET A 452 10.64 -1.72 -2.80
C MET A 452 10.81 -3.07 -3.50
N HIS A 453 10.14 -4.10 -3.02
CA HIS A 453 10.18 -5.44 -3.60
C HIS A 453 9.10 -5.64 -4.66
N LEU A 454 7.92 -5.01 -4.47
CA LEU A 454 6.81 -5.08 -5.43
C LEU A 454 7.12 -4.31 -6.72
N SER A 455 7.76 -3.15 -6.57
CA SER A 455 8.05 -2.24 -7.70
C SER A 455 9.39 -1.54 -7.46
N PRO A 456 10.51 -2.26 -7.62
CA PRO A 456 11.84 -1.68 -7.51
C PRO A 456 12.05 -0.63 -8.62
N THR A 457 12.98 0.31 -8.40
CA THR A 457 13.37 1.29 -9.42
C THR A 457 14.06 0.58 -10.59
N HIS A 458 14.89 -0.43 -10.27
CA HIS A 458 15.62 -1.26 -11.22
C HIS A 458 15.45 -2.74 -10.88
N GLY A 459 15.41 -3.60 -11.89
CA GLY A 459 15.23 -5.03 -11.72
C GLY A 459 13.77 -5.48 -11.77
N GLN A 460 13.48 -6.64 -11.20
CA GLN A 460 12.19 -7.31 -11.31
C GLN A 460 11.34 -7.11 -10.05
N GLY A 461 10.04 -6.76 -10.22
CA GLY A 461 9.08 -6.78 -9.12
C GLY A 461 8.79 -8.21 -8.64
N ARG A 462 8.73 -8.41 -7.32
CA ARG A 462 8.48 -9.73 -6.70
C ARG A 462 7.06 -9.79 -6.14
N ASP A 463 6.36 -10.90 -6.39
CA ASP A 463 5.00 -11.15 -5.87
C ASP A 463 5.03 -11.57 -4.39
N VAL A 464 5.42 -10.63 -3.55
CA VAL A 464 5.55 -10.83 -2.10
C VAL A 464 4.23 -11.19 -1.44
N GLY A 465 3.14 -10.56 -1.88
CA GLY A 465 1.81 -10.79 -1.32
C GLY A 465 1.36 -12.24 -1.44
N ARG A 466 1.76 -12.92 -2.52
CA ARG A 466 1.49 -14.35 -2.72
C ARG A 466 2.11 -15.21 -1.62
N HIS A 467 3.38 -14.96 -1.28
CA HIS A 467 4.07 -15.73 -0.23
C HIS A 467 3.40 -15.57 1.13
N VAL A 468 2.88 -14.36 1.44
CA VAL A 468 2.11 -14.13 2.67
C VAL A 468 0.78 -14.91 2.66
N VAL A 469 0.07 -14.92 1.53
CA VAL A 469 -1.18 -15.69 1.40
C VAL A 469 -0.91 -17.19 1.47
N ASP A 470 0.17 -17.69 0.87
CA ASP A 470 0.56 -19.09 0.93
C ASP A 470 0.93 -19.53 2.38
N MET A 471 1.59 -18.65 3.15
CA MET A 471 1.84 -18.86 4.59
C MET A 471 0.54 -18.90 5.42
N LEU A 472 -0.42 -18.00 5.12
CA LEU A 472 -1.68 -17.94 5.85
C LEU A 472 -2.65 -19.08 5.48
N PHE A 473 -2.60 -19.54 4.23
CA PHE A 473 -3.42 -20.59 3.65
C PHE A 473 -2.54 -21.59 2.88
N PRO A 474 -1.87 -22.52 3.60
CA PRO A 474 -0.87 -23.44 3.02
C PRO A 474 -1.43 -24.40 1.97
N ASP A 475 -2.71 -24.74 2.04
CA ASP A 475 -3.35 -25.54 0.99
C ASP A 475 -3.75 -24.65 -0.19
N PRO A 476 -3.11 -24.80 -1.38
CA PRO A 476 -3.44 -23.99 -2.56
C PRO A 476 -4.89 -24.17 -3.04
N ALA A 477 -5.53 -25.31 -2.72
CA ALA A 477 -6.92 -25.59 -3.08
C ALA A 477 -7.93 -24.94 -2.12
N ASP A 478 -7.49 -24.51 -0.95
CA ASP A 478 -8.37 -23.86 0.03
C ASP A 478 -8.57 -22.39 -0.31
N ASN A 479 -9.78 -22.04 -0.72
CA ASN A 479 -10.19 -20.65 -0.93
C ASN A 479 -10.75 -19.99 0.34
N ALA A 480 -10.56 -20.60 1.50
CA ALA A 480 -10.98 -20.10 2.81
C ALA A 480 -12.48 -19.73 2.93
N ARG A 481 -13.31 -20.30 2.05
CA ARG A 481 -14.77 -20.16 2.13
C ARG A 481 -15.35 -21.25 3.02
N VAL A 482 -16.48 -20.94 3.65
CA VAL A 482 -17.29 -21.89 4.39
C VAL A 482 -18.63 -22.08 3.67
N PRO A 483 -19.22 -23.28 3.67
CA PRO A 483 -20.55 -23.48 3.13
C PRO A 483 -21.58 -22.59 3.86
N ILE A 484 -22.40 -21.89 3.12
CA ILE A 484 -23.50 -21.05 3.65
C ILE A 484 -24.81 -21.62 3.15
N THR A 485 -25.69 -21.98 4.08
CA THR A 485 -27.03 -22.50 3.78
C THR A 485 -28.06 -21.48 4.24
N ALA A 486 -28.88 -20.98 3.32
CA ALA A 486 -30.02 -20.13 3.62
C ALA A 486 -31.31 -20.97 3.66
N ILE A 487 -32.09 -20.79 4.70
CA ILE A 487 -33.38 -21.46 4.89
C ILE A 487 -34.49 -20.42 4.78
N THR A 488 -35.36 -20.58 3.78
CA THR A 488 -36.50 -19.72 3.53
C THR A 488 -37.80 -20.52 3.61
N GLY A 489 -38.91 -19.83 3.78
CA GLY A 489 -40.27 -20.43 3.84
C GLY A 489 -41.23 -19.58 4.68
N THR A 490 -42.52 -19.90 4.60
CA THR A 490 -43.55 -19.22 5.37
C THR A 490 -43.43 -19.53 6.86
N ASN A 491 -43.30 -20.83 7.22
CA ASN A 491 -43.23 -21.33 8.59
C ASN A 491 -42.01 -22.25 8.75
N GLY A 492 -41.57 -22.50 10.00
CA GLY A 492 -40.58 -23.49 10.36
C GLY A 492 -39.12 -23.11 10.08
N LYS A 493 -38.79 -21.92 9.54
CA LYS A 493 -37.45 -21.47 9.21
C LYS A 493 -36.47 -21.60 10.38
N THR A 494 -36.81 -20.99 11.51
CA THR A 494 -35.98 -20.99 12.73
C THR A 494 -35.79 -22.40 13.27
N THR A 495 -36.86 -23.22 13.32
CA THR A 495 -36.79 -24.61 13.79
C THR A 495 -35.86 -25.44 12.90
N THR A 496 -36.02 -25.37 11.58
CA THR A 496 -35.17 -26.07 10.61
C THR A 496 -33.72 -25.63 10.70
N ALA A 497 -33.46 -24.32 10.79
CA ALA A 497 -32.11 -23.79 10.93
C ALA A 497 -31.42 -24.30 12.22
N ARG A 498 -32.13 -24.33 13.35
CA ARG A 498 -31.64 -24.86 14.61
C ARG A 498 -31.38 -26.38 14.57
N LEU A 499 -32.28 -27.16 13.95
CA LEU A 499 -32.11 -28.59 13.77
C LEU A 499 -30.89 -28.91 12.89
N VAL A 500 -30.75 -28.24 11.73
CA VAL A 500 -29.60 -28.42 10.85
C VAL A 500 -28.29 -28.06 11.58
N SER A 501 -28.27 -26.94 12.30
CA SER A 501 -27.10 -26.57 13.10
C SER A 501 -26.78 -27.59 14.19
N HIS A 502 -27.81 -28.13 14.87
CA HIS A 502 -27.62 -29.17 15.88
C HIS A 502 -27.02 -30.44 15.28
N ILE A 503 -27.58 -30.97 14.18
CA ILE A 503 -27.08 -32.16 13.49
C ILE A 503 -25.62 -31.98 13.06
N LEU A 504 -25.28 -30.84 12.46
CA LEU A 504 -23.91 -30.54 12.04
C LEU A 504 -22.93 -30.47 13.23
N ARG A 505 -23.35 -29.90 14.37
CA ARG A 505 -22.53 -29.90 15.60
C ARG A 505 -22.32 -31.30 16.15
N GLN A 506 -23.38 -32.13 16.16
CA GLN A 506 -23.28 -33.54 16.59
C GLN A 506 -22.34 -34.36 15.68
N SER A 507 -22.21 -34.01 14.41
CA SER A 507 -21.24 -34.57 13.48
C SER A 507 -19.82 -33.98 13.60
N GLY A 508 -19.53 -33.21 14.65
CA GLY A 508 -18.22 -32.64 14.94
C GLY A 508 -17.88 -31.38 14.12
N ARG A 509 -18.82 -30.83 13.36
CA ARG A 509 -18.59 -29.61 12.54
C ARG A 509 -18.81 -28.35 13.35
N LYS A 510 -17.92 -27.36 13.17
CA LYS A 510 -18.13 -26.00 13.69
C LYS A 510 -19.20 -25.29 12.86
N THR A 511 -20.27 -24.80 13.49
CA THR A 511 -21.37 -24.11 12.79
C THR A 511 -21.62 -22.74 13.38
N GLY A 512 -21.81 -21.73 12.52
CA GLY A 512 -22.44 -20.45 12.84
C GLY A 512 -23.95 -20.54 12.53
N LEU A 513 -24.79 -19.94 13.34
CA LEU A 513 -26.23 -19.87 13.16
C LEU A 513 -26.70 -18.42 13.32
N ALA A 514 -27.38 -17.88 12.32
CA ALA A 514 -28.10 -16.62 12.40
C ALA A 514 -29.59 -16.92 12.14
N CYS A 515 -30.45 -16.65 13.10
CA CYS A 515 -31.90 -16.75 12.99
C CYS A 515 -32.57 -15.78 13.95
N THR A 516 -33.84 -15.45 13.69
CA THR A 516 -34.69 -14.65 14.58
C THR A 516 -35.10 -15.44 15.83
#